data_4b3e823abeebedbc07485e28d98e4845
#
_entry.id   4b3e823abeebedbc07485e28d98e4845
#
_cell.length_a   1.000
_cell.length_b   1.000
_cell.length_c   1.000
_cell.angle_alpha   90.00
_cell.angle_beta   90.00
_cell.angle_gamma   90.00
#
_symmetry.space_group_name_H-M   'P 1'
#
loop_
_entity.id
_entity.type
_entity.pdbx_description
1 polymer ?
#
loop_
_entity_poly.entity_id
_entity_poly.type
_entity_poly.pdbx_seq_one_letter_code
_entity_poly.pdbx_strand_id
1 'polypeptide(L)'
;YWISVEPEGKIAGTYPIEIRIFDDQKNQVGQVRYDLEIIDAELPKLSIYNTNWFHGDCIGTHHGVKILSDAWFDLVDEYMAVYAKFGLNLILTPVFTPPLDTNIGEERPTTQLVEVTCTNGQYSFGFDYLKRWIELTRKNGIEFLEISHLFTQWGAKHCPKIMATVDGEYKRIFGWDTEGTGEAYRTFLAAFLPKLTAKLKAWGVAEYCRFHVTDEPSENFLPCYLQEKNQAAPYLEGFKMMDALSEFAFYEQGVVEYPVVASNSRDLPKFLAADMPEKWLYYCCSQTKDVSNRFIAMPSNRTRILGVQLYRYDIS
;
A
#
# COMPACT_ATOMS: atom_id res chain seq x y z
N TYR A 1 -4.67 27.15 -3.82
CA TYR A 1 -4.69 26.83 -2.39
C TYR A 1 -5.87 25.93 -2.09
N TRP A 2 -5.68 24.91 -1.22
CA TRP A 2 -6.74 24.08 -0.67
C TRP A 2 -6.99 24.53 0.78
N ILE A 3 -8.24 24.78 1.14
CA ILE A 3 -8.62 25.22 2.48
C ILE A 3 -9.66 24.26 3.02
N SER A 4 -9.38 23.64 4.16
CA SER A 4 -10.30 22.78 4.89
C SER A 4 -10.84 23.56 6.09
N VAL A 5 -12.14 23.45 6.31
CA VAL A 5 -12.81 23.97 7.52
C VAL A 5 -13.28 22.78 8.32
N GLU A 6 -12.75 22.62 9.52
CA GLU A 6 -13.13 21.53 10.43
C GLU A 6 -14.16 22.05 11.43
N PRO A 7 -15.35 21.42 11.50
CA PRO A 7 -16.46 21.91 12.34
C PRO A 7 -16.37 21.44 13.79
N GLU A 8 -15.22 21.01 14.27
CA GLU A 8 -15.07 20.47 15.62
C GLU A 8 -15.68 21.39 16.71
N GLY A 9 -16.54 20.81 17.55
CA GLY A 9 -17.22 21.53 18.64
C GLY A 9 -18.29 22.54 18.21
N LYS A 10 -18.66 22.56 16.93
CA LYS A 10 -19.77 23.38 16.42
C LYS A 10 -21.07 22.59 16.33
N ILE A 11 -22.15 23.22 16.72
CA ILE A 11 -23.50 22.66 16.56
C ILE A 11 -23.99 22.86 15.11
N ALA A 12 -24.99 22.10 14.70
CA ALA A 12 -25.66 22.31 13.41
C ALA A 12 -26.14 23.74 13.25
N GLY A 13 -25.97 24.31 12.06
CA GLY A 13 -26.32 25.69 11.77
C GLY A 13 -25.48 26.27 10.64
N THR A 14 -25.76 27.55 10.32
CA THR A 14 -25.05 28.26 9.23
C THR A 14 -24.03 29.22 9.83
N TYR A 15 -22.82 29.15 9.32
CA TYR A 15 -21.66 29.92 9.79
C TYR A 15 -21.03 30.72 8.63
N PRO A 16 -20.94 32.06 8.73
CA PRO A 16 -20.27 32.85 7.71
C PRO A 16 -18.76 32.60 7.78
N ILE A 17 -18.18 32.24 6.63
CA ILE A 17 -16.74 32.04 6.46
C ILE A 17 -16.18 33.16 5.59
N GLU A 18 -15.11 33.78 6.03
CA GLU A 18 -14.38 34.80 5.26
C GLU A 18 -12.92 34.38 5.12
N ILE A 19 -12.46 34.29 3.86
CA ILE A 19 -11.07 34.02 3.51
C ILE A 19 -10.49 35.29 2.90
N ARG A 20 -9.41 35.79 3.50
CA ARG A 20 -8.66 36.96 3.02
C ARG A 20 -7.30 36.51 2.51
N ILE A 21 -6.91 37.04 1.36
CA ILE A 21 -5.62 36.74 0.73
C ILE A 21 -4.76 38.01 0.81
N PHE A 22 -3.55 37.86 1.25
CA PHE A 22 -2.57 38.92 1.42
C PHE A 22 -1.33 38.67 0.57
N ASP A 23 -0.70 39.70 0.05
CA ASP A 23 0.63 39.63 -0.56
C ASP A 23 1.75 39.56 0.50
N ASP A 24 2.99 39.48 0.05
CA ASP A 24 4.18 39.43 0.93
C ASP A 24 4.38 40.74 1.73
N GLN A 25 3.77 41.81 1.28
CA GLN A 25 3.80 43.12 1.96
C GLN A 25 2.62 43.31 2.92
N LYS A 26 1.81 42.26 3.11
CA LYS A 26 0.59 42.25 3.94
C LYS A 26 -0.55 43.14 3.40
N ASN A 27 -0.56 43.51 2.13
CA ASN A 27 -1.71 44.16 1.52
C ASN A 27 -2.75 43.10 1.15
N GLN A 28 -4.02 43.35 1.45
CA GLN A 28 -5.10 42.44 1.05
C GLN A 28 -5.29 42.53 -0.46
N VAL A 29 -5.04 41.42 -1.17
CA VAL A 29 -5.15 41.30 -2.63
C VAL A 29 -6.40 40.54 -3.07
N GLY A 30 -7.12 39.91 -2.14
CA GLY A 30 -8.35 39.21 -2.44
C GLY A 30 -9.16 38.84 -1.20
N GLN A 31 -10.42 38.50 -1.44
CA GLN A 31 -11.35 38.06 -0.41
C GLN A 31 -12.44 37.18 -1.01
N VAL A 32 -12.78 36.11 -0.31
CA VAL A 32 -13.93 35.25 -0.63
C VAL A 32 -14.77 35.09 0.63
N ARG A 33 -16.10 35.18 0.47
CA ARG A 33 -17.06 34.91 1.55
C ARG A 33 -18.06 33.87 1.09
N TYR A 34 -18.45 32.98 2.00
CA TYR A 34 -19.53 32.01 1.81
C TYR A 34 -20.12 31.61 3.15
N ASP A 35 -21.32 31.06 3.13
CA ASP A 35 -21.96 30.48 4.30
C ASP A 35 -21.69 28.98 4.32
N LEU A 36 -21.11 28.47 5.44
CA LEU A 36 -20.92 27.04 5.69
C LEU A 36 -22.11 26.53 6.48
N GLU A 37 -22.86 25.61 5.91
CA GLU A 37 -23.91 24.87 6.64
C GLU A 37 -23.29 23.64 7.30
N ILE A 38 -23.40 23.56 8.62
CA ILE A 38 -23.08 22.35 9.40
C ILE A 38 -24.39 21.58 9.61
N ILE A 39 -24.46 20.39 9.06
CA ILE A 39 -25.62 19.51 9.14
C ILE A 39 -25.53 18.69 10.44
N ASP A 40 -26.67 18.44 11.10
CA ASP A 40 -26.75 17.56 12.28
C ASP A 40 -26.69 16.09 11.84
N ALA A 41 -25.51 15.69 11.36
CA ALA A 41 -25.24 14.33 10.90
C ALA A 41 -23.74 14.03 11.01
N GLU A 42 -23.43 12.81 11.41
CA GLU A 42 -22.07 12.27 11.39
C GLU A 42 -21.92 11.31 10.22
N LEU A 43 -20.80 11.41 9.50
CA LEU A 43 -20.46 10.44 8.47
C LEU A 43 -20.07 9.12 9.17
N PRO A 44 -20.59 7.98 8.70
CA PRO A 44 -20.14 6.69 9.23
C PRO A 44 -18.67 6.47 8.89
N LYS A 45 -18.03 5.56 9.66
CA LYS A 45 -16.70 5.08 9.31
C LYS A 45 -16.71 4.54 7.88
N LEU A 46 -15.67 4.87 7.12
CA LEU A 46 -15.50 4.38 5.76
C LEU A 46 -15.44 2.84 5.76
N SER A 47 -16.32 2.20 4.97
CA SER A 47 -16.43 0.74 4.89
C SER A 47 -15.57 0.10 3.79
N ILE A 48 -15.11 0.91 2.83
CA ILE A 48 -14.23 0.43 1.75
C ILE A 48 -12.77 0.37 2.20
N TYR A 49 -12.02 -0.56 1.66
CA TYR A 49 -10.57 -0.56 1.80
C TYR A 49 -9.97 0.55 0.94
N ASN A 50 -9.08 1.33 1.52
CA ASN A 50 -8.44 2.44 0.83
C ASN A 50 -6.95 2.49 1.16
N THR A 51 -6.12 2.31 0.14
CA THR A 51 -4.66 2.34 0.26
C THR A 51 -4.04 3.30 -0.74
N ASN A 52 -2.94 3.91 -0.33
CA ASN A 52 -1.91 4.46 -1.21
C ASN A 52 -0.60 3.82 -0.80
N TRP A 53 0.21 3.40 -1.74
CA TRP A 53 1.50 2.83 -1.38
C TRP A 53 2.35 3.83 -0.62
N PHE A 54 2.64 3.47 0.62
CA PHE A 54 3.31 4.32 1.60
C PHE A 54 4.80 3.99 1.63
N HIS A 55 5.60 4.84 0.99
CA HIS A 55 7.04 4.63 0.85
C HIS A 55 7.83 5.33 1.96
N GLY A 56 8.16 4.61 3.01
CA GLY A 56 8.90 5.13 4.16
C GLY A 56 10.33 5.62 3.84
N ASP A 57 10.96 5.10 2.78
CA ASP A 57 12.25 5.58 2.29
C ASP A 57 12.16 7.03 1.77
N CYS A 58 11.03 7.41 1.15
CA CYS A 58 10.80 8.78 0.72
C CYS A 58 10.77 9.76 1.90
N ILE A 59 10.18 9.35 3.03
CA ILE A 59 10.17 10.15 4.26
C ILE A 59 11.62 10.35 4.76
N GLY A 60 12.39 9.25 4.87
CA GLY A 60 13.78 9.33 5.30
C GLY A 60 14.63 10.22 4.40
N THR A 61 14.49 10.08 3.09
CA THR A 61 15.23 10.88 2.11
C THR A 61 14.82 12.34 2.15
N HIS A 62 13.51 12.65 2.19
CA HIS A 62 13.00 14.02 2.19
C HIS A 62 13.44 14.80 3.43
N HIS A 63 13.35 14.19 4.60
CA HIS A 63 13.69 14.84 5.87
C HIS A 63 15.16 14.68 6.27
N GLY A 64 15.97 13.96 5.49
CA GLY A 64 17.39 13.73 5.79
C GLY A 64 17.61 12.92 7.07
N VAL A 65 16.69 12.04 7.44
CA VAL A 65 16.79 11.17 8.62
C VAL A 65 17.14 9.74 8.23
N LYS A 66 17.88 9.07 9.10
CA LYS A 66 18.23 7.66 8.87
C LYS A 66 16.98 6.79 8.98
N ILE A 67 16.68 6.04 7.93
CA ILE A 67 15.56 5.06 7.90
C ILE A 67 15.72 4.07 9.07
N LEU A 68 14.62 3.72 9.72
CA LEU A 68 14.51 2.86 10.92
C LEU A 68 15.09 3.47 12.21
N SER A 69 15.54 4.73 12.21
CA SER A 69 15.87 5.42 13.45
C SER A 69 14.60 5.87 14.20
N ASP A 70 14.75 6.26 15.49
CA ASP A 70 13.62 6.82 16.25
C ASP A 70 13.04 8.05 15.58
N ALA A 71 13.88 8.98 15.12
CA ALA A 71 13.43 10.17 14.38
C ALA A 71 12.65 9.83 13.09
N TRP A 72 13.01 8.74 12.41
CA TRP A 72 12.24 8.27 11.26
C TRP A 72 10.87 7.71 11.66
N PHE A 73 10.80 6.94 12.75
CA PHE A 73 9.53 6.41 13.25
C PHE A 73 8.61 7.53 13.77
N ASP A 74 9.17 8.60 14.37
CA ASP A 74 8.40 9.76 14.79
C ASP A 74 7.74 10.46 13.58
N LEU A 75 8.50 10.66 12.49
CA LEU A 75 7.95 11.19 11.24
C LEU A 75 6.91 10.23 10.61
N VAL A 76 7.18 8.93 10.57
CA VAL A 76 6.24 7.93 10.08
C VAL A 76 4.91 8.00 10.84
N ASP A 77 4.94 8.19 12.14
CA ASP A 77 3.73 8.37 12.98
C ASP A 77 2.93 9.61 12.56
N GLU A 78 3.59 10.75 12.33
CA GLU A 78 2.94 11.98 11.85
C GLU A 78 2.30 11.76 10.45
N TYR A 79 3.02 11.12 9.53
CA TYR A 79 2.50 10.80 8.21
C TYR A 79 1.34 9.80 8.26
N MET A 80 1.39 8.80 9.15
CA MET A 80 0.29 7.84 9.37
C MET A 80 -0.96 8.54 9.93
N ALA A 81 -0.79 9.53 10.81
CA ALA A 81 -1.92 10.32 11.32
C ALA A 81 -2.65 11.07 10.20
N VAL A 82 -1.88 11.69 9.29
CA VAL A 82 -2.44 12.36 8.10
C VAL A 82 -3.08 11.33 7.16
N TYR A 83 -2.43 10.19 6.93
CA TYR A 83 -2.92 9.10 6.10
C TYR A 83 -4.30 8.61 6.56
N ALA A 84 -4.44 8.32 7.84
CA ALA A 84 -5.70 7.89 8.44
C ALA A 84 -6.78 9.00 8.43
N LYS A 85 -6.39 10.26 8.70
CA LYS A 85 -7.30 11.42 8.64
C LYS A 85 -8.02 11.54 7.29
N PHE A 86 -7.36 11.18 6.20
CA PHE A 86 -7.95 11.19 4.86
C PHE A 86 -8.61 9.86 4.46
N GLY A 87 -8.91 8.99 5.41
CA GLY A 87 -9.71 7.77 5.21
C GLY A 87 -8.93 6.61 4.61
N LEU A 88 -7.60 6.64 4.64
CA LEU A 88 -6.75 5.54 4.22
C LEU A 88 -6.61 4.56 5.39
N ASN A 89 -7.05 3.31 5.21
CA ASN A 89 -7.17 2.32 6.28
C ASN A 89 -6.38 1.03 6.03
N LEU A 90 -5.72 0.91 4.88
CA LEU A 90 -4.83 -0.17 4.49
C LEU A 90 -3.48 0.44 4.09
N ILE A 91 -2.36 -0.05 4.65
CA ILE A 91 -1.04 0.55 4.44
C ILE A 91 0.01 -0.47 3.99
N LEU A 92 0.79 -0.11 2.96
CA LEU A 92 1.94 -0.90 2.52
C LEU A 92 2.94 -1.07 3.68
N THR A 93 3.21 -2.32 4.04
CA THR A 93 4.04 -2.71 5.17
C THR A 93 5.31 -3.39 4.66
N PRO A 94 6.45 -2.69 4.65
CA PRO A 94 7.66 -3.15 4.00
C PRO A 94 8.43 -4.18 4.84
N VAL A 95 7.97 -5.43 4.87
CA VAL A 95 8.72 -6.52 5.51
C VAL A 95 10.09 -6.68 4.87
N PHE A 96 10.16 -6.50 3.56
CA PHE A 96 11.38 -6.27 2.77
C PHE A 96 11.26 -4.94 2.04
N THR A 97 12.37 -4.45 1.45
CA THR A 97 12.33 -3.23 0.64
C THR A 97 11.42 -3.45 -0.57
N PRO A 98 10.33 -2.69 -0.72
CA PRO A 98 9.39 -2.90 -1.81
C PRO A 98 10.06 -2.76 -3.18
N PRO A 99 9.89 -3.74 -4.09
CA PRO A 99 10.45 -3.69 -5.45
C PRO A 99 9.52 -2.91 -6.39
N LEU A 100 9.01 -1.77 -5.94
CA LEU A 100 7.96 -0.99 -6.59
C LEU A 100 8.47 0.41 -6.96
N ASP A 101 7.89 1.01 -8.01
CA ASP A 101 8.23 2.37 -8.47
C ASP A 101 9.73 2.54 -8.77
N THR A 102 10.35 1.51 -9.33
CA THR A 102 11.73 1.52 -9.81
C THR A 102 11.80 0.93 -11.22
N ASN A 103 12.85 1.24 -11.97
CA ASN A 103 13.15 0.51 -13.19
C ASN A 103 13.66 -0.90 -12.88
N ILE A 104 13.61 -1.78 -13.87
CA ILE A 104 14.19 -3.12 -13.74
C ILE A 104 15.69 -2.99 -13.41
N GLY A 105 16.10 -3.67 -12.33
CA GLY A 105 17.48 -3.64 -11.85
C GLY A 105 17.81 -2.48 -10.91
N GLU A 106 16.92 -1.51 -10.74
CA GLU A 106 17.12 -0.42 -9.78
C GLU A 106 16.53 -0.77 -8.41
N GLU A 107 17.08 -0.20 -7.37
CA GLU A 107 16.69 -0.48 -5.99
C GLU A 107 16.38 0.81 -5.23
N ARG A 108 15.33 0.76 -4.42
CA ARG A 108 15.02 1.82 -3.45
C ARG A 108 16.00 1.82 -2.27
N PRO A 109 16.15 2.93 -1.55
CA PRO A 109 16.80 2.92 -0.23
C PRO A 109 16.18 1.84 0.67
N THR A 110 17.03 1.17 1.45
CA THR A 110 16.59 0.02 2.26
C THR A 110 15.53 0.44 3.29
N THR A 111 14.32 -0.07 3.12
CA THR A 111 13.20 0.07 4.06
C THR A 111 12.69 -1.33 4.37
N GLN A 112 13.35 -2.01 5.29
CA GLN A 112 13.11 -3.41 5.61
C GLN A 112 12.81 -3.54 7.10
N LEU A 113 11.54 -3.84 7.44
CA LEU A 113 11.07 -3.91 8.84
C LEU A 113 11.42 -5.23 9.53
N VAL A 114 11.90 -6.22 8.78
CA VAL A 114 12.35 -7.50 9.35
C VAL A 114 13.86 -7.61 9.23
N GLU A 115 14.55 -7.66 10.36
CA GLU A 115 15.98 -7.92 10.38
C GLU A 115 16.25 -9.40 10.02
N VAL A 116 17.22 -9.60 9.16
CA VAL A 116 17.63 -10.95 8.72
C VAL A 116 19.06 -11.19 9.14
N THR A 117 19.29 -12.31 9.82
CA THR A 117 20.64 -12.79 10.15
C THR A 117 20.81 -14.19 9.59
N CYS A 118 21.96 -14.46 8.97
CA CYS A 118 22.33 -15.79 8.50
C CYS A 118 23.68 -16.19 9.13
N THR A 119 23.65 -17.23 9.95
CA THR A 119 24.87 -17.75 10.62
C THR A 119 25.03 -19.21 10.23
N ASN A 120 26.18 -19.57 9.66
CA ASN A 120 26.45 -20.92 9.17
C ASN A 120 25.30 -21.47 8.27
N GLY A 121 24.75 -20.61 7.39
CA GLY A 121 23.65 -20.96 6.50
C GLY A 121 22.25 -21.06 7.14
N GLN A 122 22.12 -20.76 8.42
CA GLN A 122 20.83 -20.78 9.13
C GLN A 122 20.27 -19.38 9.30
N TYR A 123 19.02 -19.15 8.86
CA TYR A 123 18.34 -17.87 8.96
C TYR A 123 17.65 -17.68 10.31
N SER A 124 17.81 -16.50 10.87
CA SER A 124 17.02 -15.99 12.00
C SER A 124 16.48 -14.58 11.66
N PHE A 125 15.38 -14.20 12.33
CA PHE A 125 14.62 -12.97 11.99
C PHE A 125 14.28 -12.17 13.24
N GLY A 126 14.59 -10.87 13.19
CA GLY A 126 14.16 -9.87 14.17
C GLY A 126 12.91 -9.15 13.67
N PHE A 127 11.91 -8.99 14.54
CA PHE A 127 10.62 -8.42 14.17
C PHE A 127 10.28 -7.13 14.93
N ASP A 128 11.24 -6.52 15.62
CA ASP A 128 10.98 -5.39 16.50
C ASP A 128 10.54 -4.14 15.72
N TYR A 129 11.14 -3.86 14.56
CA TYR A 129 10.71 -2.77 13.70
C TYR A 129 9.33 -3.02 13.10
N LEU A 130 9.04 -4.26 12.69
CA LEU A 130 7.71 -4.61 12.18
C LEU A 130 6.64 -4.46 13.28
N LYS A 131 6.95 -4.88 14.49
CA LYS A 131 6.04 -4.72 15.64
C LYS A 131 5.77 -3.24 15.90
N ARG A 132 6.82 -2.40 15.97
CA ARG A 132 6.70 -0.95 16.14
C ARG A 132 5.84 -0.32 15.03
N TRP A 133 6.03 -0.72 13.79
CA TRP A 133 5.21 -0.28 12.65
C TRP A 133 3.74 -0.60 12.87
N ILE A 134 3.41 -1.85 13.23
CA ILE A 134 2.04 -2.29 13.50
C ILE A 134 1.42 -1.53 14.69
N GLU A 135 2.20 -1.25 15.73
CA GLU A 135 1.74 -0.44 16.87
C GLU A 135 1.40 0.99 16.44
N LEU A 136 2.19 1.60 15.56
CA LEU A 136 1.92 2.92 14.99
C LEU A 136 0.68 2.92 14.08
N THR A 137 0.49 1.89 13.25
CA THR A 137 -0.72 1.78 12.42
C THR A 137 -1.97 1.73 13.30
N ARG A 138 -1.95 0.90 14.36
CA ARG A 138 -3.08 0.78 15.29
C ARG A 138 -3.34 2.06 16.07
N LYS A 139 -2.29 2.72 16.56
CA LYS A 139 -2.36 4.03 17.23
C LYS A 139 -3.11 5.07 16.39
N ASN A 140 -2.85 5.08 15.08
CA ASN A 140 -3.43 6.02 14.14
C ASN A 140 -4.77 5.56 13.52
N GLY A 141 -5.30 4.38 13.89
CA GLY A 141 -6.57 3.87 13.38
C GLY A 141 -6.48 3.24 11.98
N ILE A 142 -5.27 2.92 11.49
CA ILE A 142 -5.07 2.15 10.27
C ILE A 142 -5.21 0.66 10.61
N GLU A 143 -6.21 0.01 10.03
CA GLU A 143 -6.58 -1.35 10.44
C GLU A 143 -5.87 -2.44 9.65
N PHE A 144 -5.63 -2.22 8.36
CA PHE A 144 -5.19 -3.27 7.45
C PHE A 144 -3.73 -3.07 7.03
N LEU A 145 -3.04 -4.18 6.80
CA LEU A 145 -1.63 -4.23 6.46
C LEU A 145 -1.47 -4.90 5.09
N GLU A 146 -0.92 -4.17 4.15
CA GLU A 146 -0.56 -4.65 2.82
C GLU A 146 0.91 -5.08 2.87
N ILE A 147 1.15 -6.37 3.02
CA ILE A 147 2.52 -6.90 3.12
C ILE A 147 3.23 -6.73 1.78
N SER A 148 4.41 -6.13 1.80
CA SER A 148 5.17 -5.86 0.59
C SER A 148 5.40 -7.12 -0.24
N HIS A 149 5.45 -6.94 -1.57
CA HIS A 149 5.54 -7.99 -2.56
C HIS A 149 6.70 -8.95 -2.30
N LEU A 150 6.42 -10.24 -2.42
CA LEU A 150 7.42 -11.30 -2.21
C LEU A 150 8.35 -11.46 -3.42
N PHE A 151 7.94 -10.98 -4.58
CA PHE A 151 8.70 -11.00 -5.83
C PHE A 151 8.65 -9.64 -6.51
N THR A 152 9.51 -9.42 -7.51
CA THR A 152 9.57 -8.16 -8.23
C THR A 152 8.37 -7.93 -9.14
N GLN A 153 8.11 -6.67 -9.49
CA GLN A 153 7.04 -6.26 -10.42
C GLN A 153 7.23 -6.82 -11.83
N TRP A 154 6.15 -6.83 -12.63
CA TRP A 154 6.09 -7.18 -14.05
C TRP A 154 6.54 -8.61 -14.38
N GLY A 155 6.08 -9.58 -13.63
CA GLY A 155 6.24 -10.99 -13.95
C GLY A 155 6.99 -11.81 -12.94
N ALA A 156 7.26 -11.25 -11.77
CA ALA A 156 7.72 -11.98 -10.58
C ALA A 156 9.04 -12.76 -10.75
N LYS A 157 9.87 -12.48 -11.73
CA LYS A 157 11.05 -13.28 -12.06
C LYS A 157 12.20 -13.19 -11.07
N HIS A 158 12.24 -12.16 -10.27
CA HIS A 158 13.36 -11.84 -9.39
C HIS A 158 12.90 -11.59 -7.96
N CYS A 159 13.86 -11.56 -7.06
CA CYS A 159 13.61 -11.30 -5.64
C CYS A 159 13.57 -9.79 -5.36
N PRO A 160 12.82 -9.34 -4.33
CA PRO A 160 12.98 -8.01 -3.78
C PRO A 160 14.37 -7.86 -3.16
N LYS A 161 14.79 -6.61 -2.96
CA LYS A 161 16.00 -6.32 -2.20
C LYS A 161 15.86 -6.77 -0.75
N ILE A 162 16.72 -7.70 -0.34
CA ILE A 162 16.80 -8.18 1.05
C ILE A 162 18.23 -8.05 1.55
N MET A 163 18.36 -7.31 2.65
CA MET A 163 19.63 -7.15 3.37
C MET A 163 19.68 -8.13 4.55
N ALA A 164 20.84 -8.66 4.83
CA ALA A 164 21.06 -9.54 5.97
C ALA A 164 22.45 -9.33 6.59
N THR A 165 22.57 -9.64 7.86
CA THR A 165 23.88 -9.85 8.50
C THR A 165 24.28 -11.32 8.32
N VAL A 166 25.25 -11.58 7.45
CA VAL A 166 25.74 -12.93 7.14
C VAL A 166 27.10 -13.12 7.81
N ASP A 167 27.17 -14.01 8.78
CA ASP A 167 28.39 -14.30 9.55
C ASP A 167 29.09 -13.02 10.08
N GLY A 168 28.28 -12.02 10.48
CA GLY A 168 28.73 -10.74 11.03
C GLY A 168 28.89 -9.60 10.00
N GLU A 169 28.77 -9.87 8.70
CA GLU A 169 28.83 -8.88 7.64
C GLU A 169 27.44 -8.47 7.15
N TYR A 170 27.11 -7.18 7.19
CA TYR A 170 25.83 -6.67 6.65
C TYR A 170 25.93 -6.47 5.14
N LYS A 171 25.13 -7.23 4.37
CA LYS A 171 25.12 -7.20 2.90
C LYS A 171 23.78 -7.56 2.30
N ARG A 172 23.60 -7.20 1.03
CA ARG A 172 22.46 -7.65 0.23
C ARG A 172 22.64 -9.13 -0.10
N ILE A 173 21.59 -9.92 0.17
CA ILE A 173 21.58 -11.36 -0.12
C ILE A 173 20.65 -11.73 -1.28
N PHE A 174 19.63 -10.90 -1.57
CA PHE A 174 18.71 -11.04 -2.69
C PHE A 174 18.42 -9.70 -3.33
N GLY A 175 18.01 -9.71 -4.58
CA GLY A 175 17.66 -8.53 -5.38
C GLY A 175 17.33 -8.91 -6.82
N TRP A 176 17.28 -7.93 -7.71
CA TRP A 176 16.99 -8.09 -9.14
C TRP A 176 17.91 -9.06 -9.90
N ASP A 177 19.07 -9.35 -9.37
CA ASP A 177 20.05 -10.31 -9.90
C ASP A 177 19.82 -11.74 -9.39
N THR A 178 18.80 -11.97 -8.55
CA THR A 178 18.46 -13.27 -8.00
C THR A 178 17.17 -13.78 -8.61
N GLU A 179 17.19 -15.01 -9.11
CA GLU A 179 16.01 -15.67 -9.67
C GLU A 179 14.98 -15.98 -8.57
N GLY A 180 13.73 -15.53 -8.75
CA GLY A 180 12.63 -15.72 -7.80
C GLY A 180 12.27 -17.19 -7.56
N THR A 181 12.38 -18.02 -8.60
CA THR A 181 12.13 -19.47 -8.51
C THR A 181 13.36 -20.27 -8.09
N GLY A 182 14.50 -19.60 -7.86
CA GLY A 182 15.76 -20.23 -7.49
C GLY A 182 15.71 -20.92 -6.11
N GLU A 183 16.51 -21.96 -5.94
CA GLU A 183 16.55 -22.75 -4.70
C GLU A 183 16.92 -21.92 -3.47
N ALA A 184 17.83 -20.98 -3.62
CA ALA A 184 18.27 -20.13 -2.52
C ALA A 184 17.13 -19.30 -1.95
N TYR A 185 16.33 -18.65 -2.83
CA TYR A 185 15.20 -17.84 -2.40
C TYR A 185 14.03 -18.69 -1.88
N ARG A 186 13.77 -19.83 -2.50
CA ARG A 186 12.78 -20.80 -2.01
C ARG A 186 13.13 -21.28 -0.59
N THR A 187 14.39 -21.60 -0.32
CA THR A 187 14.87 -21.99 1.02
C THR A 187 14.70 -20.86 2.02
N PHE A 188 14.99 -19.62 1.60
CA PHE A 188 14.78 -18.45 2.42
C PHE A 188 13.30 -18.24 2.76
N LEU A 189 12.39 -18.27 1.77
CA LEU A 189 10.95 -18.13 2.01
C LEU A 189 10.40 -19.22 2.92
N ALA A 190 10.86 -20.47 2.78
CA ALA A 190 10.49 -21.58 3.64
C ALA A 190 10.93 -21.37 5.11
N ALA A 191 12.03 -20.67 5.33
CA ALA A 191 12.47 -20.30 6.68
C ALA A 191 11.74 -19.05 7.22
N PHE A 192 11.44 -18.08 6.37
CA PHE A 192 10.90 -16.77 6.73
C PHE A 192 9.39 -16.79 6.97
N LEU A 193 8.61 -17.24 5.97
CA LEU A 193 7.16 -17.09 5.97
C LEU A 193 6.47 -17.76 7.18
N PRO A 194 6.86 -18.99 7.62
CA PRO A 194 6.28 -19.57 8.82
C PRO A 194 6.52 -18.74 10.09
N LYS A 195 7.67 -18.07 10.17
CA LYS A 195 7.99 -17.22 11.33
C LYS A 195 7.25 -15.90 11.29
N LEU A 196 7.12 -15.27 10.10
CA LEU A 196 6.32 -14.07 9.92
C LEU A 196 4.86 -14.34 10.26
N THR A 197 4.24 -15.35 9.65
CA THR A 197 2.82 -15.68 9.87
C THR A 197 2.52 -16.04 11.32
N ALA A 198 3.43 -16.76 11.98
CA ALA A 198 3.31 -17.05 13.43
C ALA A 198 3.33 -15.76 14.27
N LYS A 199 4.17 -14.77 13.93
CA LYS A 199 4.20 -13.47 14.62
C LYS A 199 2.92 -12.67 14.37
N LEU A 200 2.45 -12.58 13.13
CA LEU A 200 1.21 -11.88 12.80
C LEU A 200 -0.01 -12.49 13.52
N LYS A 201 -0.08 -13.82 13.61
CA LYS A 201 -1.10 -14.54 14.40
C LYS A 201 -0.96 -14.25 15.89
N ALA A 202 0.24 -14.32 16.45
CA ALA A 202 0.49 -14.06 17.87
C ALA A 202 0.18 -12.60 18.28
N TRP A 203 0.31 -11.64 17.36
CA TRP A 203 -0.06 -10.24 17.58
C TRP A 203 -1.53 -9.94 17.32
N GLY A 204 -2.33 -10.93 16.89
CA GLY A 204 -3.75 -10.77 16.60
C GLY A 204 -4.05 -9.89 15.39
N VAL A 205 -3.12 -9.82 14.43
CA VAL A 205 -3.28 -8.99 13.23
C VAL A 205 -3.40 -9.79 11.92
N ALA A 206 -3.39 -11.12 11.99
CA ALA A 206 -3.35 -11.98 10.81
C ALA A 206 -4.54 -11.75 9.86
N GLU A 207 -5.75 -11.58 10.36
CA GLU A 207 -6.96 -11.35 9.57
C GLU A 207 -6.97 -10.00 8.84
N TYR A 208 -6.16 -9.05 9.31
CA TYR A 208 -6.00 -7.71 8.73
C TYR A 208 -4.90 -7.63 7.69
N CYS A 209 -4.15 -8.72 7.46
CA CYS A 209 -3.06 -8.75 6.51
C CYS A 209 -3.52 -9.17 5.12
N ARG A 210 -2.94 -8.52 4.10
CA ARG A 210 -3.03 -8.87 2.69
C ARG A 210 -1.62 -9.12 2.18
N PHE A 211 -1.41 -10.19 1.45
CA PHE A 211 -0.11 -10.54 0.87
C PHE A 211 -0.14 -10.36 -0.64
N HIS A 212 1.00 -9.96 -1.19
CA HIS A 212 1.24 -9.85 -2.62
C HIS A 212 2.29 -10.84 -3.09
N VAL A 213 2.05 -11.46 -4.23
CA VAL A 213 3.09 -12.20 -4.96
C VAL A 213 3.94 -11.21 -5.74
N THR A 214 3.32 -10.47 -6.66
CA THR A 214 3.99 -9.52 -7.55
C THR A 214 3.07 -8.35 -7.87
N ASP A 215 3.58 -7.41 -8.69
CA ASP A 215 2.82 -6.28 -9.21
C ASP A 215 2.69 -6.35 -10.73
N GLU A 216 1.47 -6.13 -11.24
CA GLU A 216 1.11 -6.04 -12.66
C GLU A 216 1.66 -7.18 -13.56
N PRO A 217 1.45 -8.47 -13.22
CA PRO A 217 1.82 -9.55 -14.11
C PRO A 217 0.91 -9.55 -15.35
N SER A 218 1.46 -9.85 -16.53
CA SER A 218 0.66 -10.12 -17.74
C SER A 218 0.50 -11.62 -17.98
N GLU A 219 -0.48 -12.01 -18.82
CA GLU A 219 -0.72 -13.42 -19.20
C GLU A 219 0.53 -14.15 -19.69
N ASN A 220 1.45 -13.45 -20.35
CA ASN A 220 2.72 -14.02 -20.77
C ASN A 220 3.59 -14.54 -19.63
N PHE A 221 3.37 -14.04 -18.41
CA PHE A 221 4.10 -14.43 -17.20
C PHE A 221 3.31 -15.37 -16.29
N LEU A 222 2.11 -15.79 -16.71
CA LEU A 222 1.26 -16.66 -15.90
C LEU A 222 1.98 -17.94 -15.42
N PRO A 223 2.78 -18.66 -16.22
CA PRO A 223 3.52 -19.82 -15.71
C PRO A 223 4.53 -19.47 -14.61
N CYS A 224 5.25 -18.35 -14.75
CA CYS A 224 6.20 -17.86 -13.77
C CYS A 224 5.46 -17.46 -12.47
N TYR A 225 4.41 -16.66 -12.60
CA TYR A 225 3.56 -16.26 -11.47
C TYR A 225 3.03 -17.46 -10.68
N LEU A 226 2.55 -18.51 -11.36
CA LEU A 226 2.07 -19.73 -10.71
C LEU A 226 3.17 -20.44 -9.92
N GLN A 227 4.39 -20.53 -10.47
CA GLN A 227 5.52 -21.15 -9.79
C GLN A 227 5.84 -20.40 -8.50
N GLU A 228 5.87 -19.08 -8.54
CA GLU A 228 6.22 -18.24 -7.40
C GLU A 228 5.12 -18.20 -6.36
N LYS A 229 3.87 -18.06 -6.78
CA LYS A 229 2.72 -18.22 -5.89
C LYS A 229 2.78 -19.55 -5.15
N ASN A 230 3.05 -20.64 -5.86
CA ASN A 230 3.13 -21.99 -5.28
C ASN A 230 4.31 -22.16 -4.29
N GLN A 231 5.34 -21.33 -4.38
CA GLN A 231 6.41 -21.32 -3.37
C GLN A 231 5.96 -20.68 -2.05
N ALA A 232 5.09 -19.67 -2.10
CA ALA A 232 4.64 -18.91 -0.93
C ALA A 232 3.34 -19.46 -0.33
N ALA A 233 2.38 -19.85 -1.16
CA ALA A 233 1.02 -20.22 -0.78
C ALA A 233 0.91 -21.26 0.37
N PRO A 234 1.74 -22.32 0.44
CA PRO A 234 1.66 -23.28 1.54
C PRO A 234 1.92 -22.68 2.93
N TYR A 235 2.64 -21.56 3.00
CA TYR A 235 2.94 -20.86 4.25
C TYR A 235 1.95 -19.75 4.58
N LEU A 236 1.09 -19.38 3.62
CA LEU A 236 0.12 -18.28 3.71
C LEU A 236 -1.32 -18.77 3.84
N GLU A 237 -1.51 -20.03 4.20
CA GLU A 237 -2.86 -20.58 4.44
C GLU A 237 -3.60 -19.77 5.51
N GLY A 238 -4.83 -19.34 5.16
CA GLY A 238 -5.67 -18.48 6.00
C GLY A 238 -5.37 -16.97 5.88
N PHE A 239 -4.40 -16.56 5.03
CA PHE A 239 -4.19 -15.16 4.67
C PHE A 239 -4.78 -14.87 3.28
N LYS A 240 -5.29 -13.65 3.09
CA LYS A 240 -5.74 -13.21 1.78
C LYS A 240 -4.54 -12.81 0.92
N MET A 241 -4.52 -13.30 -0.33
CA MET A 241 -3.52 -12.96 -1.33
C MET A 241 -4.18 -12.11 -2.41
N MET A 242 -3.63 -10.92 -2.65
CA MET A 242 -4.12 -9.98 -3.64
C MET A 242 -2.97 -9.49 -4.51
N ASP A 243 -3.23 -9.19 -5.76
CA ASP A 243 -2.23 -8.61 -6.66
C ASP A 243 -2.87 -7.61 -7.61
N ALA A 244 -2.15 -6.53 -7.92
CA ALA A 244 -2.54 -5.61 -8.97
C ALA A 244 -2.41 -6.32 -10.32
N LEU A 245 -3.55 -6.66 -10.91
CA LEU A 245 -3.61 -7.30 -12.21
C LEU A 245 -4.91 -6.98 -12.93
N SER A 246 -4.84 -6.85 -14.23
CA SER A 246 -5.94 -6.30 -15.02
C SER A 246 -6.43 -7.23 -16.13
N GLU A 247 -5.90 -8.45 -16.21
CA GLU A 247 -6.30 -9.46 -17.21
C GLU A 247 -7.20 -10.51 -16.56
N PHE A 248 -8.44 -10.62 -17.03
CA PHE A 248 -9.49 -11.44 -16.40
C PHE A 248 -9.16 -12.94 -16.37
N ALA A 249 -8.31 -13.40 -17.27
CA ALA A 249 -7.89 -14.80 -17.35
C ALA A 249 -7.25 -15.33 -16.05
N PHE A 250 -6.56 -14.50 -15.27
CA PHE A 250 -6.01 -14.91 -13.98
C PHE A 250 -7.10 -15.26 -12.96
N TYR A 251 -8.18 -14.47 -12.95
CA TYR A 251 -9.32 -14.72 -12.08
C TYR A 251 -10.15 -15.91 -12.56
N GLU A 252 -10.46 -15.97 -13.86
CA GLU A 252 -11.25 -17.03 -14.48
C GLU A 252 -10.61 -18.43 -14.27
N GLN A 253 -9.28 -18.52 -14.29
CA GLN A 253 -8.53 -19.73 -14.00
C GLN A 253 -8.34 -20.01 -12.50
N GLY A 254 -8.89 -19.18 -11.61
CA GLY A 254 -8.75 -19.33 -10.16
C GLY A 254 -7.33 -19.08 -9.63
N VAL A 255 -6.51 -18.38 -10.41
CA VAL A 255 -5.12 -18.09 -10.05
C VAL A 255 -5.02 -17.00 -8.98
N VAL A 256 -5.87 -15.98 -9.05
CA VAL A 256 -5.95 -14.89 -8.08
C VAL A 256 -7.37 -14.76 -7.57
N GLU A 257 -7.55 -14.75 -6.27
CA GLU A 257 -8.87 -14.64 -5.63
C GLU A 257 -9.30 -13.18 -5.44
N TYR A 258 -8.34 -12.30 -5.14
CA TYR A 258 -8.57 -10.87 -4.88
C TYR A 258 -7.76 -10.01 -5.88
N PRO A 259 -8.18 -9.93 -7.14
CA PRO A 259 -7.52 -9.10 -8.14
C PRO A 259 -7.79 -7.61 -7.87
N VAL A 260 -6.74 -6.79 -7.91
CA VAL A 260 -6.85 -5.33 -7.89
C VAL A 260 -6.74 -4.82 -9.32
N VAL A 261 -7.85 -4.33 -9.88
CA VAL A 261 -7.99 -4.10 -11.33
C VAL A 261 -7.76 -2.63 -11.66
N ALA A 262 -6.98 -2.35 -12.70
CA ALA A 262 -6.82 -0.99 -13.21
C ALA A 262 -8.15 -0.40 -13.69
N SER A 263 -8.47 0.82 -13.31
CA SER A 263 -9.73 1.48 -13.67
C SER A 263 -9.93 1.70 -15.16
N ASN A 264 -8.85 1.62 -15.96
CA ASN A 264 -8.87 1.68 -17.43
C ASN A 264 -8.64 0.33 -18.12
N SER A 265 -8.68 -0.78 -17.38
CA SER A 265 -8.55 -2.12 -17.96
C SER A 265 -9.69 -2.42 -18.95
N ARG A 266 -9.36 -3.05 -20.06
CA ARG A 266 -10.34 -3.55 -21.03
C ARG A 266 -11.25 -4.64 -20.44
N ASP A 267 -10.73 -5.39 -19.49
CA ASP A 267 -11.44 -6.47 -18.82
C ASP A 267 -12.23 -6.02 -17.58
N LEU A 268 -12.13 -4.74 -17.19
CA LEU A 268 -12.86 -4.21 -16.03
C LEU A 268 -14.37 -4.57 -16.04
N PRO A 269 -15.10 -4.48 -17.16
CA PRO A 269 -16.51 -4.89 -17.19
C PRO A 269 -16.75 -6.35 -16.81
N LYS A 270 -15.81 -7.28 -17.14
CA LYS A 270 -15.91 -8.69 -16.76
C LYS A 270 -15.74 -8.85 -15.25
N PHE A 271 -14.74 -8.19 -14.67
CA PHE A 271 -14.52 -8.18 -13.22
C PHE A 271 -15.71 -7.60 -12.45
N LEU A 272 -16.29 -6.49 -12.92
CA LEU A 272 -17.46 -5.88 -12.29
C LEU A 272 -18.71 -6.77 -12.33
N ALA A 273 -18.83 -7.61 -13.38
CA ALA A 273 -19.94 -8.55 -13.55
C ALA A 273 -19.73 -9.87 -12.80
N ALA A 274 -18.50 -10.22 -12.43
CA ALA A 274 -18.19 -11.46 -11.74
C ALA A 274 -18.68 -11.41 -10.27
N ASP A 275 -19.06 -12.58 -9.75
CA ASP A 275 -19.35 -12.80 -8.34
C ASP A 275 -18.04 -13.02 -7.59
N MET A 276 -17.46 -11.92 -7.10
CA MET A 276 -16.19 -11.92 -6.40
C MET A 276 -16.39 -11.59 -4.91
N PRO A 277 -15.62 -12.20 -4.01
CA PRO A 277 -15.73 -11.93 -2.57
C PRO A 277 -15.39 -10.49 -2.21
N GLU A 278 -14.48 -9.86 -2.93
CA GLU A 278 -14.12 -8.44 -2.81
C GLU A 278 -13.79 -7.90 -4.21
N LYS A 279 -14.29 -6.71 -4.53
CA LYS A 279 -14.00 -6.02 -5.80
C LYS A 279 -13.04 -4.88 -5.55
N TRP A 280 -11.85 -4.95 -6.11
CA TRP A 280 -10.81 -3.96 -5.94
C TRP A 280 -10.54 -3.20 -7.24
N LEU A 281 -10.21 -1.93 -7.09
CA LEU A 281 -9.91 -1.04 -8.20
C LEU A 281 -8.68 -0.21 -7.86
N TYR A 282 -7.77 -0.01 -8.84
CA TYR A 282 -6.69 0.94 -8.67
C TYR A 282 -6.62 1.95 -9.82
N TYR A 283 -5.99 3.05 -9.53
CA TYR A 283 -5.57 4.07 -10.49
C TYR A 283 -4.24 4.67 -10.05
N CYS A 284 -3.38 4.96 -11.01
CA CYS A 284 -2.06 5.53 -10.81
C CYS A 284 -1.76 6.62 -11.87
N CYS A 285 -0.50 6.84 -12.19
CA CYS A 285 -0.10 7.86 -13.17
C CYS A 285 -0.50 7.53 -14.61
N SER A 286 -0.87 6.30 -14.93
CA SER A 286 -1.27 5.88 -16.29
C SER A 286 -2.75 6.12 -16.61
N GLN A 287 -3.62 6.26 -15.62
CA GLN A 287 -5.06 6.52 -15.80
C GLN A 287 -5.33 8.02 -16.01
N THR A 288 -4.94 8.57 -17.15
CA THR A 288 -5.00 10.01 -17.46
C THR A 288 -6.25 10.45 -18.24
N LYS A 289 -6.90 9.51 -18.97
CA LYS A 289 -8.03 9.78 -19.86
C LYS A 289 -9.18 8.82 -19.59
N ASP A 290 -10.40 9.27 -19.87
CA ASP A 290 -11.63 8.48 -19.92
C ASP A 290 -12.02 7.77 -18.60
N VAL A 291 -11.29 8.00 -17.51
CA VAL A 291 -11.54 7.46 -16.17
C VAL A 291 -11.37 8.51 -15.10
N SER A 292 -11.94 8.29 -13.93
CA SER A 292 -11.72 9.14 -12.76
C SER A 292 -10.33 8.91 -12.18
N ASN A 293 -9.70 10.00 -11.71
CA ASN A 293 -8.42 9.98 -11.00
C ASN A 293 -8.30 11.24 -10.14
N ARG A 294 -7.20 11.39 -9.40
CA ARG A 294 -6.95 12.48 -8.43
C ARG A 294 -5.84 13.44 -8.86
N PHE A 295 -5.56 13.59 -10.15
CA PHE A 295 -4.58 14.57 -10.62
C PHE A 295 -5.06 16.00 -10.36
N ILE A 296 -4.15 16.86 -9.87
CA ILE A 296 -4.42 18.30 -9.63
C ILE A 296 -4.88 19.00 -10.92
N ALA A 297 -4.31 18.63 -12.07
CA ALA A 297 -4.66 19.17 -13.38
C ALA A 297 -5.98 18.64 -13.95
N MET A 298 -6.57 17.62 -13.33
CA MET A 298 -7.83 17.03 -13.79
C MET A 298 -9.01 17.86 -13.30
N PRO A 299 -10.09 18.03 -14.11
CA PRO A 299 -11.30 18.69 -13.64
C PRO A 299 -11.84 18.04 -12.36
N SER A 300 -12.13 18.85 -11.35
CA SER A 300 -12.51 18.37 -10.00
C SER A 300 -13.78 17.51 -9.99
N ASN A 301 -14.69 17.67 -10.95
CA ASN A 301 -15.86 16.83 -11.12
C ASN A 301 -15.49 15.36 -11.43
N ARG A 302 -14.37 15.11 -12.11
CA ARG A 302 -13.88 13.75 -12.38
C ARG A 302 -13.36 13.08 -11.10
N THR A 303 -12.71 13.82 -10.24
CA THR A 303 -12.29 13.32 -8.92
C THR A 303 -13.52 13.06 -8.04
N ARG A 304 -14.48 13.98 -8.03
CA ARG A 304 -15.70 13.89 -7.22
C ARG A 304 -16.58 12.68 -7.58
N ILE A 305 -16.72 12.37 -8.88
CA ILE A 305 -17.57 11.26 -9.34
C ILE A 305 -17.00 9.90 -8.97
N LEU A 306 -15.71 9.79 -8.65
CA LEU A 306 -15.08 8.53 -8.28
C LEU A 306 -15.80 7.85 -7.12
N GLY A 307 -16.13 8.57 -6.04
CA GLY A 307 -16.84 8.00 -4.91
C GLY A 307 -18.21 7.42 -5.28
N VAL A 308 -18.94 8.11 -6.19
CA VAL A 308 -20.22 7.61 -6.72
C VAL A 308 -20.03 6.34 -7.55
N GLN A 309 -18.96 6.28 -8.33
CA GLN A 309 -18.62 5.10 -9.14
C GLN A 309 -18.25 3.91 -8.25
N LEU A 310 -17.42 4.11 -7.21
CA LEU A 310 -17.07 3.06 -6.25
C LEU A 310 -18.34 2.48 -5.61
N TYR A 311 -19.24 3.33 -5.13
CA TYR A 311 -20.52 2.89 -4.57
C TYR A 311 -21.41 2.17 -5.60
N ARG A 312 -21.53 2.72 -6.82
CA ARG A 312 -22.38 2.16 -7.89
C ARG A 312 -21.97 0.75 -8.32
N TYR A 313 -20.69 0.45 -8.28
CA TYR A 313 -20.12 -0.82 -8.71
C TYR A 313 -19.75 -1.75 -7.55
N ASP A 314 -20.16 -1.40 -6.33
CA ASP A 314 -19.93 -2.20 -5.13
C ASP A 314 -18.44 -2.56 -4.95
N ILE A 315 -17.60 -1.53 -5.03
CA ILE A 315 -16.15 -1.68 -4.78
C ILE A 315 -15.91 -1.78 -3.28
N SER A 316 -15.11 -2.78 -2.88
CA SER A 316 -14.86 -3.17 -1.48
C SER A 316 -13.94 -2.23 -0.73
#